data_7e44b30724faf32e06145c3abf2752b1
#
_entry.id   7e44b30724faf32e06145c3abf2752b1
#
_cell.length_a   1.000
_cell.length_b   1.000
_cell.length_c   1.000
_cell.angle_alpha   90.00
_cell.angle_beta   90.00
_cell.angle_gamma   90.00
#
_symmetry.space_group_name_H-M   'P 1'
#
loop_
_entity.id
_entity.type
_entity.pdbx_description
1 polymer ?
#
loop_
_entity_poly.entity_id
_entity_poly.type
_entity_poly.pdbx_seq_one_letter_code
_entity_poly.pdbx_strand_id
1 'polypeptide(L)'
;TKDRAKPAVPFGGRYRIIDFVLNNFINSGFYKIKVLTQYKSDSLNQHISRGYALSPFLDQYVDLVPAQMRTGGDWYRGTADAVFQNVLHIVDSDPNYVCVFGGDHVYKMDVSQMLSYHKTKHADLTIAAIPIPIEEASEFGIMEVDENWKLTNFVEKPKTKPKSLPGNPNMCLASMGNYIFTKDILIDALYRDNKMEDSSHDFGKNVIPMLLNEGKPVYVYNFKENTFPGM
;
A
#
# COMPACT_ATOMS: atom_id res chain seq x y z
N THR A 1 18.93 -8.61 6.35
CA THR A 1 17.64 -9.15 6.81
C THR A 1 17.75 -10.45 7.64
N LYS A 2 18.98 -11.01 7.87
CA LYS A 2 19.12 -12.25 8.61
C LYS A 2 18.49 -12.17 10.03
N ASP A 3 18.65 -11.02 10.71
CA ASP A 3 18.27 -10.84 12.11
C ASP A 3 17.21 -9.75 12.35
N ARG A 4 16.65 -9.13 11.31
CA ARG A 4 15.64 -8.05 11.43
C ARG A 4 14.70 -8.00 10.24
N ALA A 5 13.51 -7.43 10.45
CA ALA A 5 12.56 -7.14 9.37
C ALA A 5 13.18 -6.17 8.34
N LYS A 6 12.83 -6.32 7.05
CA LYS A 6 13.34 -5.47 5.96
C LYS A 6 13.13 -3.97 6.21
N PRO A 7 11.96 -3.50 6.71
CA PRO A 7 11.76 -2.10 7.06
C PRO A 7 12.71 -1.55 8.12
N ALA A 8 13.29 -2.41 8.97
CA ALA A 8 14.22 -2.05 10.03
C ALA A 8 15.68 -1.98 9.58
N VAL A 9 15.98 -2.23 8.31
CA VAL A 9 17.35 -2.17 7.77
C VAL A 9 17.83 -0.71 7.78
N PRO A 10 19.04 -0.43 8.33
CA PRO A 10 19.63 0.90 8.29
C PRO A 10 19.85 1.40 6.87
N PHE A 11 19.59 2.67 6.65
CA PHE A 11 19.79 3.36 5.38
C PHE A 11 20.31 4.79 5.63
N GLY A 12 21.37 5.20 4.94
CA GLY A 12 21.89 6.57 5.02
C GLY A 12 22.31 7.04 6.42
N GLY A 13 22.86 6.15 7.24
CA GLY A 13 23.36 6.49 8.59
C GLY A 13 22.33 6.25 9.68
N ARG A 14 21.57 7.30 10.08
CA ARG A 14 20.61 7.23 11.20
C ARG A 14 19.24 6.68 10.83
N TYR A 15 18.89 6.70 9.55
CA TYR A 15 17.58 6.29 9.07
C TYR A 15 17.47 4.77 8.91
N ARG A 16 16.22 4.32 8.83
CA ARG A 16 15.84 2.97 8.39
C ARG A 16 14.91 3.07 7.19
N ILE A 17 14.72 1.99 6.47
CA ILE A 17 13.86 1.98 5.27
C ILE A 17 12.45 2.49 5.59
N ILE A 18 11.87 2.10 6.73
CA ILE A 18 10.54 2.54 7.16
C ILE A 18 10.40 4.05 7.31
N ASP A 19 11.50 4.75 7.64
CA ASP A 19 11.45 6.20 7.87
C ASP A 19 11.05 6.97 6.61
N PHE A 20 11.38 6.46 5.42
CA PHE A 20 10.95 7.08 4.17
C PHE A 20 9.43 7.06 4.03
N VAL A 21 8.80 5.93 4.33
CA VAL A 21 7.34 5.77 4.25
C VAL A 21 6.64 6.61 5.32
N LEU A 22 7.09 6.54 6.57
CA LEU A 22 6.50 7.29 7.68
C LEU A 22 6.63 8.81 7.44
N ASN A 23 7.79 9.28 6.99
CA ASN A 23 7.99 10.70 6.70
C ASN A 23 7.18 11.16 5.47
N ASN A 24 6.96 10.31 4.46
CA ASN A 24 6.04 10.64 3.37
C ASN A 24 4.63 10.93 3.90
N PHE A 25 4.10 10.10 4.80
CA PHE A 25 2.80 10.33 5.43
C PHE A 25 2.77 11.60 6.29
N ILE A 26 3.71 11.73 7.22
CA ILE A 26 3.77 12.88 8.15
C ILE A 26 3.92 14.19 7.39
N ASN A 27 4.80 14.26 6.41
CA ASN A 27 5.02 15.45 5.58
C ASN A 27 3.83 15.77 4.68
N SER A 28 2.98 14.79 4.40
CA SER A 28 1.73 14.95 3.63
C SER A 28 0.51 15.25 4.51
N GLY A 29 0.69 15.42 5.83
CA GLY A 29 -0.38 15.73 6.77
C GLY A 29 -1.18 14.53 7.29
N PHE A 30 -0.66 13.31 7.13
CA PHE A 30 -1.29 12.09 7.65
C PHE A 30 -0.62 11.69 8.96
N TYR A 31 -1.31 11.83 10.07
CA TYR A 31 -0.77 11.66 11.41
C TYR A 31 -1.35 10.49 12.19
N LYS A 32 -2.32 9.76 11.64
CA LYS A 32 -2.92 8.56 12.25
C LYS A 32 -2.40 7.33 11.52
N ILE A 33 -1.28 6.80 12.00
CA ILE A 33 -0.54 5.75 11.31
C ILE A 33 -0.48 4.50 12.18
N LYS A 34 -0.88 3.36 11.62
CA LYS A 34 -0.71 2.02 12.21
C LYS A 34 0.37 1.26 11.42
N VAL A 35 1.38 0.78 12.11
CA VAL A 35 2.45 -0.03 11.51
C VAL A 35 2.23 -1.48 11.90
N LEU A 36 1.71 -2.27 10.95
CA LEU A 36 1.46 -3.69 11.15
C LEU A 36 2.78 -4.46 11.06
N THR A 37 3.12 -5.20 12.10
CA THR A 37 4.39 -5.94 12.18
C THR A 37 4.16 -7.41 12.49
N GLN A 38 5.04 -8.27 12.00
CA GLN A 38 4.94 -9.72 12.22
C GLN A 38 6.26 -10.28 12.74
N TYR A 39 7.20 -10.62 11.84
CA TYR A 39 8.45 -11.29 12.22
C TYR A 39 9.57 -10.29 12.54
N LYS A 40 10.43 -10.64 13.53
CA LYS A 40 11.67 -9.90 13.86
C LYS A 40 11.48 -8.41 14.02
N SER A 41 10.36 -8.01 14.63
CA SER A 41 9.92 -6.62 14.72
C SER A 41 10.56 -5.83 15.87
N ASP A 42 11.25 -6.47 16.81
CA ASP A 42 11.76 -5.82 18.02
C ASP A 42 12.58 -4.55 17.73
N SER A 43 13.60 -4.67 16.86
CA SER A 43 14.42 -3.50 16.52
C SER A 43 13.65 -2.42 15.73
N LEU A 44 12.60 -2.80 14.98
CA LEU A 44 11.70 -1.86 14.32
C LEU A 44 10.84 -1.13 15.35
N ASN A 45 10.28 -1.88 16.30
CA ASN A 45 9.44 -1.36 17.37
C ASN A 45 10.20 -0.34 18.22
N GLN A 46 11.43 -0.66 18.64
CA GLN A 46 12.28 0.29 19.36
C GLN A 46 12.57 1.56 18.56
N HIS A 47 12.84 1.43 17.27
CA HIS A 47 13.13 2.58 16.41
C HIS A 47 11.93 3.51 16.29
N ILE A 48 10.76 2.97 15.99
CA ILE A 48 9.53 3.75 15.81
C ILE A 48 9.12 4.41 17.14
N SER A 49 9.09 3.65 18.24
CA SER A 49 8.70 4.18 19.55
C SER A 49 9.58 5.32 20.03
N ARG A 50 10.86 5.34 19.64
CA ARG A 50 11.80 6.41 20.02
C ARG A 50 11.82 7.58 19.03
N GLY A 51 11.54 7.31 17.76
CA GLY A 51 11.70 8.29 16.68
C GLY A 51 10.41 9.05 16.31
N TYR A 52 9.24 8.49 16.62
CA TYR A 52 7.96 9.01 16.13
C TYR A 52 6.96 9.31 17.27
N ALA A 53 7.37 10.17 18.19
CA ALA A 53 6.46 10.69 19.23
C ALA A 53 5.67 11.87 18.68
N LEU A 54 4.49 11.63 18.14
CA LEU A 54 3.54 12.66 17.70
C LEU A 54 2.73 13.20 18.89
N SER A 55 1.82 14.14 18.64
CA SER A 55 1.01 14.79 19.69
C SER A 55 -0.26 14.03 20.01
N PRO A 56 -0.35 13.32 21.14
CA PRO A 56 -1.60 12.61 21.53
C PRO A 56 -2.78 13.58 21.74
N PHE A 57 -2.51 14.83 22.17
CA PHE A 57 -3.55 15.85 22.35
C PHE A 57 -4.24 16.25 21.05
N LEU A 58 -3.57 16.05 19.90
CA LEU A 58 -4.11 16.31 18.57
C LEU A 58 -4.60 15.02 17.89
N ASP A 59 -4.72 13.93 18.62
CA ASP A 59 -5.07 12.60 18.10
C ASP A 59 -4.12 12.16 16.96
N GLN A 60 -2.82 12.42 17.16
CA GLN A 60 -1.74 12.09 16.22
C GLN A 60 -0.88 10.98 16.81
N TYR A 61 -0.66 9.91 16.03
CA TYR A 61 0.10 8.75 16.48
C TYR A 61 0.77 7.97 15.35
N VAL A 62 1.85 7.30 15.68
CA VAL A 62 2.43 6.20 14.92
C VAL A 62 2.46 4.98 15.83
N ASP A 63 1.44 4.14 15.73
CA ASP A 63 1.25 2.99 16.58
C ASP A 63 1.79 1.71 15.94
N LEU A 64 2.46 0.93 16.75
CA LEU A 64 2.90 -0.41 16.40
C LEU A 64 1.81 -1.42 16.72
N VAL A 65 1.44 -2.20 15.73
CA VAL A 65 0.41 -3.24 15.86
C VAL A 65 1.05 -4.59 15.50
N PRO A 66 1.58 -5.32 16.49
CA PRO A 66 2.11 -6.66 16.26
C PRO A 66 0.98 -7.64 15.96
N ALA A 67 1.26 -8.65 15.13
CA ALA A 67 0.31 -9.72 14.85
C ALA A 67 -0.11 -10.42 16.16
N GLN A 68 -1.42 -10.59 16.37
CA GLN A 68 -2.00 -11.09 17.62
C GLN A 68 -2.77 -12.40 17.46
N MET A 69 -2.66 -13.09 16.32
CA MET A 69 -3.34 -14.37 16.06
C MET A 69 -4.84 -14.34 16.37
N ARG A 70 -5.52 -13.25 16.01
CA ARG A 70 -6.95 -13.03 16.37
C ARG A 70 -7.91 -13.98 15.64
N THR A 71 -7.48 -14.58 14.53
CA THR A 71 -8.30 -15.45 13.68
C THR A 71 -7.88 -16.92 13.75
N GLY A 72 -7.19 -17.33 14.81
CA GLY A 72 -6.68 -18.70 15.00
C GLY A 72 -5.21 -18.72 15.38
N GLY A 73 -4.52 -19.85 15.18
CA GLY A 73 -3.10 -20.02 15.49
C GLY A 73 -2.15 -19.43 14.43
N ASP A 74 -2.68 -18.81 13.37
CA ASP A 74 -1.89 -18.37 12.24
C ASP A 74 -1.48 -16.90 12.34
N TRP A 75 -0.27 -16.63 11.89
CA TRP A 75 0.21 -15.28 11.59
C TRP A 75 -0.54 -14.73 10.39
N TYR A 76 -0.22 -13.49 9.97
CA TYR A 76 -0.79 -12.92 8.74
C TYR A 76 -0.51 -13.82 7.53
N ARG A 77 -1.56 -14.32 6.89
CA ARG A 77 -1.49 -15.21 5.72
C ARG A 77 -1.08 -14.47 4.45
N GLY A 78 -1.37 -13.17 4.39
CA GLY A 78 -1.06 -12.29 3.28
C GLY A 78 -1.21 -10.83 3.65
N THR A 79 -0.98 -9.93 2.70
CA THR A 79 -1.03 -8.48 2.93
C THR A 79 -2.43 -7.98 3.23
N ALA A 80 -3.47 -8.56 2.61
CA ALA A 80 -4.87 -8.25 2.89
C ALA A 80 -5.31 -8.82 4.24
N ASP A 81 -4.86 -10.03 4.60
CA ASP A 81 -5.14 -10.62 5.90
C ASP A 81 -4.55 -9.78 7.05
N ALA A 82 -3.36 -9.20 6.86
CA ALA A 82 -2.78 -8.31 7.86
C ALA A 82 -3.70 -7.11 8.16
N VAL A 83 -4.32 -6.52 7.14
CA VAL A 83 -5.28 -5.43 7.33
C VAL A 83 -6.60 -5.96 7.88
N PHE A 84 -7.09 -7.10 7.42
CA PHE A 84 -8.32 -7.73 7.90
C PHE A 84 -8.27 -8.03 9.40
N GLN A 85 -7.20 -8.66 9.89
CA GLN A 85 -7.05 -8.95 11.33
C GLN A 85 -7.02 -7.70 12.21
N ASN A 86 -6.78 -6.54 11.60
CA ASN A 86 -6.73 -5.23 12.26
C ASN A 86 -7.87 -4.29 11.82
N VAL A 87 -8.91 -4.81 11.16
CA VAL A 87 -10.02 -4.01 10.62
C VAL A 87 -10.76 -3.19 11.66
N LEU A 88 -10.81 -3.63 12.91
CA LEU A 88 -11.43 -2.89 14.01
C LEU A 88 -10.79 -1.51 14.23
N HIS A 89 -9.48 -1.36 14.00
CA HIS A 89 -8.85 -0.04 14.07
C HIS A 89 -9.37 0.93 12.99
N ILE A 90 -9.80 0.40 11.83
CA ILE A 90 -10.42 1.20 10.77
C ILE A 90 -11.86 1.54 11.15
N VAL A 91 -12.61 0.56 11.67
CA VAL A 91 -13.99 0.76 12.10
C VAL A 91 -14.07 1.79 13.24
N ASP A 92 -13.23 1.65 14.27
CA ASP A 92 -13.22 2.51 15.45
C ASP A 92 -12.81 3.97 15.13
N SER A 93 -11.87 4.16 14.20
CA SER A 93 -11.40 5.48 13.79
C SER A 93 -12.27 6.14 12.71
N ASP A 94 -13.14 5.37 12.07
CA ASP A 94 -14.12 5.77 11.06
C ASP A 94 -13.60 6.78 10.00
N PRO A 95 -12.47 6.52 9.32
CA PRO A 95 -11.95 7.43 8.31
C PRO A 95 -12.76 7.33 7.02
N ASN A 96 -12.78 8.39 6.20
CA ASN A 96 -13.36 8.29 4.84
C ASN A 96 -12.49 7.45 3.90
N TYR A 97 -11.17 7.50 4.06
CA TYR A 97 -10.19 6.85 3.19
C TYR A 97 -9.13 6.15 4.02
N VAL A 98 -8.63 5.04 3.51
CA VAL A 98 -7.57 4.24 4.14
C VAL A 98 -6.39 4.09 3.17
N CYS A 99 -5.21 4.51 3.61
CA CYS A 99 -3.96 4.31 2.89
C CYS A 99 -3.30 3.01 3.36
N VAL A 100 -2.99 2.10 2.44
CA VAL A 100 -2.28 0.84 2.71
C VAL A 100 -0.99 0.83 1.90
N PHE A 101 0.14 0.98 2.56
CA PHE A 101 1.45 1.14 1.93
C PHE A 101 2.43 0.10 2.45
N GLY A 102 3.28 -0.42 1.57
CA GLY A 102 4.42 -1.25 1.94
C GLY A 102 5.46 -0.44 2.72
N GLY A 103 6.02 -1.03 3.79
CA GLY A 103 7.01 -0.37 4.65
C GLY A 103 8.47 -0.60 4.23
N ASP A 104 8.74 -1.20 3.07
CA ASP A 104 10.06 -1.69 2.68
C ASP A 104 10.62 -1.06 1.39
N HIS A 105 10.06 0.07 0.98
CA HIS A 105 10.47 0.83 -0.21
C HIS A 105 11.08 2.19 0.16
N VAL A 106 12.07 2.61 -0.64
CA VAL A 106 12.73 3.91 -0.49
C VAL A 106 12.29 4.82 -1.64
N TYR A 107 11.45 5.80 -1.34
CA TYR A 107 10.95 6.80 -2.29
C TYR A 107 10.49 8.05 -1.53
N LYS A 108 10.37 9.16 -2.24
CA LYS A 108 9.82 10.41 -1.73
C LYS A 108 8.48 10.64 -2.42
N MET A 109 7.41 10.85 -1.64
CA MET A 109 6.06 11.02 -2.16
C MET A 109 5.26 11.99 -1.28
N ASP A 110 4.55 12.92 -1.90
CA ASP A 110 3.45 13.62 -1.27
C ASP A 110 2.16 12.80 -1.46
N VAL A 111 1.77 12.12 -0.40
CA VAL A 111 0.59 11.22 -0.39
C VAL A 111 -0.71 12.01 -0.56
N SER A 112 -0.72 13.30 -0.18
CA SER A 112 -1.91 14.16 -0.32
C SER A 112 -2.33 14.35 -1.78
N GLN A 113 -1.36 14.35 -2.72
CA GLN A 113 -1.65 14.45 -4.17
C GLN A 113 -2.34 13.17 -4.67
N MET A 114 -1.89 12.00 -4.24
CA MET A 114 -2.56 10.73 -4.57
C MET A 114 -3.98 10.68 -3.98
N LEU A 115 -4.18 11.19 -2.75
CA LEU A 115 -5.52 11.28 -2.16
C LEU A 115 -6.41 12.27 -2.91
N SER A 116 -5.88 13.41 -3.34
CA SER A 116 -6.61 14.38 -4.16
C SER A 116 -7.04 13.78 -5.49
N TYR A 117 -6.15 13.03 -6.14
CA TYR A 117 -6.45 12.26 -7.35
C TYR A 117 -7.56 11.23 -7.11
N HIS A 118 -7.46 10.44 -6.04
CA HIS A 118 -8.48 9.46 -5.65
C HIS A 118 -9.87 10.09 -5.52
N LYS A 119 -9.95 11.25 -4.83
CA LYS A 119 -11.20 12.01 -4.68
C LYS A 119 -11.73 12.54 -6.01
N THR A 120 -10.86 13.11 -6.84
CA THR A 120 -11.24 13.68 -8.16
C THR A 120 -11.78 12.60 -9.11
N LYS A 121 -11.22 11.40 -9.04
CA LYS A 121 -11.67 10.25 -9.83
C LYS A 121 -12.89 9.53 -9.24
N HIS A 122 -13.37 9.93 -8.05
CA HIS A 122 -14.40 9.20 -7.30
C HIS A 122 -14.08 7.70 -7.24
N ALA A 123 -12.82 7.38 -6.95
CA ALA A 123 -12.32 6.03 -6.99
C ALA A 123 -12.77 5.21 -5.75
N ASP A 124 -13.02 3.93 -5.94
CA ASP A 124 -13.13 2.95 -4.86
C ASP A 124 -11.73 2.50 -4.39
N LEU A 125 -10.80 2.42 -5.34
CA LEU A 125 -9.39 2.10 -5.11
C LEU A 125 -8.51 2.92 -6.05
N THR A 126 -7.43 3.48 -5.53
CA THR A 126 -6.34 4.05 -6.31
C THR A 126 -5.04 3.32 -6.00
N ILE A 127 -4.30 2.93 -7.03
CA ILE A 127 -3.03 2.22 -6.95
C ILE A 127 -1.92 3.12 -7.48
N ALA A 128 -0.87 3.33 -6.70
CA ALA A 128 0.31 4.04 -7.20
C ALA A 128 1.12 3.13 -8.13
N ALA A 129 1.53 3.67 -9.28
CA ALA A 129 2.29 3.00 -10.29
C ALA A 129 3.51 3.80 -10.73
N ILE A 130 4.53 3.07 -11.16
CA ILE A 130 5.71 3.65 -11.79
C ILE A 130 5.92 3.01 -13.17
N PRO A 131 6.18 3.79 -14.24
CA PRO A 131 6.61 3.25 -15.51
C PRO A 131 8.00 2.61 -15.39
N ILE A 132 8.12 1.36 -15.81
CA ILE A 132 9.37 0.59 -15.84
C ILE A 132 9.63 0.01 -17.24
N PRO A 133 10.88 -0.35 -17.57
CA PRO A 133 11.18 -1.14 -18.77
C PRO A 133 10.34 -2.43 -18.81
N ILE A 134 9.81 -2.76 -19.99
CA ILE A 134 8.90 -3.90 -20.14
C ILE A 134 9.61 -5.24 -19.88
N GLU A 135 10.92 -5.27 -20.01
CA GLU A 135 11.80 -6.43 -19.73
C GLU A 135 11.85 -6.78 -18.23
N GLU A 136 11.59 -5.80 -17.36
CA GLU A 136 11.58 -5.95 -15.90
C GLU A 136 10.22 -6.38 -15.35
N ALA A 137 9.21 -6.52 -16.20
CA ALA A 137 7.81 -6.75 -15.81
C ALA A 137 7.59 -8.00 -14.94
N SER A 138 8.41 -9.05 -15.12
CA SER A 138 8.30 -10.32 -14.38
C SER A 138 8.53 -10.20 -12.87
N GLU A 139 9.10 -9.10 -12.42
CA GLU A 139 9.41 -8.87 -11.00
C GLU A 139 8.26 -8.19 -10.24
N PHE A 140 7.27 -7.62 -10.94
CA PHE A 140 6.24 -6.73 -10.39
C PHE A 140 4.82 -7.15 -10.75
N GLY A 141 3.85 -6.62 -10.00
CA GLY A 141 2.46 -6.58 -10.44
C GLY A 141 2.30 -5.52 -11.55
N ILE A 142 1.88 -5.94 -12.74
CA ILE A 142 1.76 -5.08 -13.91
C ILE A 142 0.31 -4.70 -14.14
N MET A 143 0.11 -3.42 -14.44
CA MET A 143 -1.20 -2.80 -14.64
C MET A 143 -1.38 -2.33 -16.08
N GLU A 144 -2.57 -2.57 -16.62
CA GLU A 144 -3.03 -1.98 -17.86
C GLU A 144 -4.12 -0.96 -17.56
N VAL A 145 -4.10 0.15 -18.24
CA VAL A 145 -5.05 1.26 -18.04
C VAL A 145 -5.68 1.69 -19.35
N ASP A 146 -6.85 2.29 -19.26
CA ASP A 146 -7.45 3.05 -20.36
C ASP A 146 -6.92 4.48 -20.44
N GLU A 147 -7.46 5.28 -21.37
CA GLU A 147 -7.09 6.69 -21.59
C GLU A 147 -7.36 7.59 -20.37
N ASN A 148 -8.24 7.17 -19.46
CA ASN A 148 -8.61 7.89 -18.24
C ASN A 148 -7.84 7.42 -17.00
N TRP A 149 -6.85 6.55 -17.19
CA TRP A 149 -6.09 5.90 -16.11
C TRP A 149 -6.93 4.97 -15.23
N LYS A 150 -8.09 4.51 -15.73
CA LYS A 150 -8.86 3.45 -15.08
C LYS A 150 -8.16 2.12 -15.33
N LEU A 151 -8.02 1.31 -14.29
CA LEU A 151 -7.43 -0.02 -14.37
C LEU A 151 -8.33 -0.94 -15.20
N THR A 152 -7.76 -1.55 -16.23
CA THR A 152 -8.44 -2.51 -17.10
C THR A 152 -7.97 -3.94 -16.91
N ASN A 153 -6.71 -4.11 -16.46
CA ASN A 153 -6.14 -5.42 -16.16
C ASN A 153 -5.03 -5.31 -15.12
N PHE A 154 -4.87 -6.36 -14.31
CA PHE A 154 -3.79 -6.50 -13.32
C PHE A 154 -3.23 -7.91 -13.37
N VAL A 155 -1.92 -8.05 -13.57
CA VAL A 155 -1.24 -9.35 -13.63
C VAL A 155 -0.04 -9.35 -12.70
N GLU A 156 -0.10 -10.15 -11.65
CA GLU A 156 1.01 -10.31 -10.71
C GLU A 156 2.12 -11.16 -11.36
N LYS A 157 3.31 -10.56 -11.50
CA LYS A 157 4.52 -11.20 -12.02
C LYS A 157 4.28 -11.96 -13.34
N PRO A 158 3.93 -11.27 -14.43
CA PRO A 158 3.56 -11.91 -15.68
C PRO A 158 4.70 -12.76 -16.24
N LYS A 159 4.37 -13.97 -16.71
CA LYS A 159 5.32 -14.88 -17.38
C LYS A 159 5.50 -14.58 -18.87
N THR A 160 4.60 -13.78 -19.43
CA THR A 160 4.62 -13.35 -20.83
C THR A 160 4.74 -11.83 -20.88
N LYS A 161 5.19 -11.32 -22.05
CA LYS A 161 5.32 -9.87 -22.24
C LYS A 161 3.94 -9.18 -22.02
N PRO A 162 3.82 -8.25 -21.06
CA PRO A 162 2.57 -7.55 -20.83
C PRO A 162 2.33 -6.48 -21.91
N LYS A 163 1.15 -5.87 -21.85
CA LYS A 163 0.81 -4.72 -22.68
C LYS A 163 1.66 -3.51 -22.30
N SER A 164 2.15 -2.80 -23.28
CA SER A 164 2.93 -1.57 -23.08
C SER A 164 2.06 -0.40 -22.65
N LEU A 165 2.70 0.58 -22.02
CA LEU A 165 2.08 1.85 -21.68
C LEU A 165 1.62 2.58 -22.97
N PRO A 166 0.42 3.16 -23.02
CA PRO A 166 -0.02 3.97 -24.14
C PRO A 166 1.00 5.06 -24.48
N GLY A 167 1.40 5.10 -25.75
CA GLY A 167 2.42 6.06 -26.25
C GLY A 167 3.88 5.69 -25.96
N ASN A 168 4.16 4.59 -25.24
CA ASN A 168 5.53 4.13 -25.01
C ASN A 168 5.64 2.59 -25.08
N PRO A 169 6.03 2.01 -26.23
CA PRO A 169 6.02 0.56 -26.44
C PRO A 169 7.08 -0.22 -25.63
N ASN A 170 8.05 0.49 -25.05
CA ASN A 170 9.15 -0.13 -24.28
C ASN A 170 8.91 -0.09 -22.76
N MET A 171 7.79 0.48 -22.32
CA MET A 171 7.46 0.65 -20.90
C MET A 171 6.15 -0.02 -20.56
N CYS A 172 6.03 -0.45 -19.31
CA CYS A 172 4.78 -0.90 -18.69
C CYS A 172 4.61 -0.26 -17.31
N LEU A 173 3.42 -0.37 -16.71
CA LEU A 173 3.12 0.19 -15.39
C LEU A 173 3.29 -0.88 -14.32
N ALA A 174 4.24 -0.69 -13.43
CA ALA A 174 4.44 -1.53 -12.25
C ALA A 174 3.73 -0.96 -11.03
N SER A 175 3.03 -1.82 -10.30
CA SER A 175 2.46 -1.49 -9.00
C SER A 175 3.55 -1.21 -7.98
N MET A 176 3.41 -0.12 -7.24
CA MET A 176 4.28 0.19 -6.11
C MET A 176 3.82 -0.48 -4.80
N GLY A 177 2.70 -1.21 -4.80
CA GLY A 177 2.14 -1.76 -3.57
C GLY A 177 1.59 -0.71 -2.61
N ASN A 178 1.26 0.47 -3.12
CA ASN A 178 0.73 1.60 -2.38
C ASN A 178 -0.69 1.87 -2.84
N TYR A 179 -1.63 1.79 -1.90
CA TYR A 179 -3.06 1.82 -2.18
C TYR A 179 -3.77 2.90 -1.37
N ILE A 180 -4.77 3.57 -1.97
CA ILE A 180 -5.77 4.36 -1.25
C ILE A 180 -7.13 3.77 -1.57
N PHE A 181 -7.86 3.39 -0.53
CA PHE A 181 -9.20 2.84 -0.61
C PHE A 181 -10.22 3.81 -0.02
N THR A 182 -11.40 3.84 -0.59
CA THR A 182 -12.61 4.26 0.12
C THR A 182 -12.89 3.24 1.22
N LYS A 183 -13.09 3.70 2.47
CA LYS A 183 -13.15 2.84 3.67
C LYS A 183 -14.13 1.67 3.52
N ASP A 184 -15.36 1.93 3.13
CA ASP A 184 -16.40 0.89 3.09
C ASP A 184 -16.11 -0.18 2.04
N ILE A 185 -15.49 0.21 0.92
CA ILE A 185 -15.03 -0.72 -0.13
C ILE A 185 -13.91 -1.62 0.40
N LEU A 186 -12.95 -1.05 1.14
CA LEU A 186 -11.88 -1.85 1.75
C LEU A 186 -12.45 -2.86 2.73
N ILE A 187 -13.30 -2.43 3.65
CA ILE A 187 -13.88 -3.30 4.67
C ILE A 187 -14.65 -4.46 4.01
N ASP A 188 -15.56 -4.15 3.08
CA ASP A 188 -16.34 -5.16 2.37
C ASP A 188 -15.43 -6.14 1.61
N ALA A 189 -14.44 -5.64 0.88
CA ALA A 189 -13.51 -6.48 0.14
C ALA A 189 -12.70 -7.43 1.05
N LEU A 190 -12.23 -6.93 2.20
CA LEU A 190 -11.50 -7.74 3.18
C LEU A 190 -12.35 -8.84 3.80
N TYR A 191 -13.61 -8.54 4.15
CA TYR A 191 -14.53 -9.55 4.69
C TYR A 191 -14.88 -10.63 3.67
N ARG A 192 -15.00 -10.27 2.39
CA ARG A 192 -15.24 -11.25 1.32
C ARG A 192 -14.03 -12.10 1.03
N ASP A 193 -12.86 -11.48 0.89
CA ASP A 193 -11.60 -12.20 0.67
C ASP A 193 -11.32 -13.20 1.80
N ASN A 194 -11.56 -12.80 3.05
CA ASN A 194 -11.33 -13.68 4.21
C ASN A 194 -12.21 -14.95 4.21
N LYS A 195 -13.37 -14.92 3.54
CA LYS A 195 -14.26 -16.07 3.41
C LYS A 195 -13.87 -17.04 2.28
N MET A 196 -12.95 -16.64 1.40
CA MET A 196 -12.48 -17.44 0.27
C MET A 196 -11.40 -18.43 0.73
N GLU A 197 -11.70 -19.72 0.71
CA GLU A 197 -10.76 -20.77 1.14
C GLU A 197 -9.50 -20.84 0.25
N ASP A 198 -9.65 -20.58 -1.06
CA ASP A 198 -8.56 -20.61 -2.03
C ASP A 198 -7.77 -19.29 -2.12
N SER A 199 -8.10 -18.28 -1.31
CA SER A 199 -7.40 -17.00 -1.32
C SER A 199 -6.06 -17.10 -0.61
N SER A 200 -5.03 -16.48 -1.19
CA SER A 200 -3.76 -16.20 -0.50
C SER A 200 -3.83 -14.94 0.37
N HIS A 201 -5.00 -14.29 0.43
CA HIS A 201 -5.28 -13.07 1.18
C HIS A 201 -4.28 -11.95 0.90
N ASP A 202 -3.99 -11.74 -0.38
CA ASP A 202 -3.04 -10.75 -0.87
C ASP A 202 -3.77 -9.68 -1.71
N PHE A 203 -3.41 -8.41 -1.54
CA PHE A 203 -4.05 -7.34 -2.30
C PHE A 203 -3.89 -7.51 -3.80
N GLY A 204 -2.68 -7.79 -4.28
CA GLY A 204 -2.39 -7.93 -5.71
C GLY A 204 -3.02 -9.16 -6.34
N LYS A 205 -2.98 -10.30 -5.64
CA LYS A 205 -3.44 -11.58 -6.19
C LYS A 205 -4.95 -11.79 -6.07
N ASN A 206 -5.57 -11.24 -5.03
CA ASN A 206 -6.95 -11.56 -4.68
C ASN A 206 -7.86 -10.32 -4.68
N VAL A 207 -7.55 -9.31 -3.86
CA VAL A 207 -8.47 -8.17 -3.63
C VAL A 207 -8.60 -7.29 -4.87
N ILE A 208 -7.48 -6.90 -5.50
CA ILE A 208 -7.52 -6.03 -6.70
C ILE A 208 -8.23 -6.72 -7.87
N PRO A 209 -7.90 -7.98 -8.24
CA PRO A 209 -8.64 -8.70 -9.28
C PRO A 209 -10.13 -8.86 -8.97
N MET A 210 -10.49 -9.10 -7.71
CA MET A 210 -11.89 -9.22 -7.28
C MET A 210 -12.64 -7.91 -7.56
N LEU A 211 -12.13 -6.76 -7.10
CA LEU A 211 -12.75 -5.45 -7.33
C LEU A 211 -12.82 -5.10 -8.82
N LEU A 212 -11.78 -5.44 -9.58
CA LEU A 212 -11.74 -5.22 -11.03
C LEU A 212 -12.82 -6.03 -11.76
N ASN A 213 -12.97 -7.31 -11.43
CA ASN A 213 -13.98 -8.20 -12.02
C ASN A 213 -15.41 -7.73 -11.72
N GLU A 214 -15.62 -7.04 -10.61
CA GLU A 214 -16.91 -6.44 -10.24
C GLU A 214 -17.17 -5.08 -10.92
N GLY A 215 -16.26 -4.61 -11.75
CA GLY A 215 -16.38 -3.34 -12.47
C GLY A 215 -16.21 -2.10 -11.57
N LYS A 216 -15.66 -2.28 -10.36
CA LYS A 216 -15.42 -1.17 -9.44
C LYS A 216 -14.53 -0.09 -10.07
N PRO A 217 -14.71 1.19 -9.69
CA PRO A 217 -13.86 2.29 -10.17
C PRO A 217 -12.47 2.21 -9.52
N VAL A 218 -11.58 1.42 -10.13
CA VAL A 218 -10.16 1.30 -9.75
C VAL A 218 -9.33 2.16 -10.70
N TYR A 219 -8.52 3.07 -10.15
CA TYR A 219 -7.68 3.98 -10.91
C TYR A 219 -6.21 3.83 -10.57
N VAL A 220 -5.36 4.20 -11.52
CA VAL A 220 -3.90 4.14 -11.36
C VAL A 220 -3.35 5.56 -11.27
N TYR A 221 -2.61 5.84 -10.20
CA TYR A 221 -1.91 7.10 -9.99
C TYR A 221 -0.47 6.98 -10.48
N ASN A 222 -0.08 7.79 -11.46
CA ASN A 222 1.30 7.81 -11.95
C ASN A 222 2.22 8.51 -10.95
N PHE A 223 3.08 7.75 -10.30
CA PHE A 223 4.04 8.29 -9.33
C PHE A 223 4.97 9.38 -9.91
N LYS A 224 5.27 9.35 -11.21
CA LYS A 224 6.09 10.39 -11.87
C LYS A 224 5.41 11.75 -11.93
N GLU A 225 4.11 11.82 -11.73
CA GLU A 225 3.35 13.10 -11.66
C GLU A 225 3.34 13.69 -10.25
N ASN A 226 3.91 12.96 -9.25
CA ASN A 226 4.03 13.46 -7.89
C ASN A 226 5.11 14.54 -7.84
N THR A 227 4.74 15.73 -7.40
CA THR A 227 5.60 16.92 -7.42
C THR A 227 5.87 17.44 -6.01
N PHE A 228 6.99 18.14 -5.85
CA PHE A 228 7.35 18.81 -4.61
C PHE A 228 7.63 20.29 -4.88
N PRO A 229 7.30 21.18 -3.96
CA PRO A 229 7.69 22.58 -4.07
C PRO A 229 9.21 22.71 -4.24
N GLY A 230 9.64 23.38 -5.32
CA GLY A 230 11.07 23.62 -5.59
C GLY A 230 11.79 22.51 -6.38
N MET A 231 11.06 21.56 -6.96
CA MET A 231 11.57 20.60 -7.95
C MET A 231 11.09 20.94 -9.35
#